data_40a5d4131b59f19e084c7d756fe43865
#
_entry.id   40a5d4131b59f19e084c7d756fe43865
#
_cell.length_a   1.000
_cell.length_b   1.000
_cell.length_c   1.000
_cell.angle_alpha   90.00
_cell.angle_beta   90.00
_cell.angle_gamma   90.00
#
_symmetry.space_group_name_H-M   'P 1'
#
loop_
_entity.id
_entity.type
_entity.pdbx_description
1 polymer ?
#
loop_
_entity_poly.entity_id
_entity_poly.type
_entity_poly.pdbx_seq_one_letter_code
_entity_poly.pdbx_strand_id
1 'polypeptide(L)' 'MGTIIKRKRKDGTVAWLAQIAVRRAGKTVWRENRTFELRSTAAAWIEKREKDLAKPGALENLP' A
#
# COMPACT_ATOMS: atom_id res chain seq x y z
N MET A 1 -1.79 5.18 -6.53
CA MET A 1 -0.47 5.58 -6.04
C MET A 1 -0.28 5.14 -4.61
N GLY A 2 0.93 4.72 -4.28
CA GLY A 2 1.26 4.32 -2.93
C GLY A 2 1.91 5.45 -2.15
N THR A 3 1.72 5.41 -0.84
CA THR A 3 2.34 6.35 0.09
C THR A 3 3.06 5.58 1.18
N ILE A 4 4.24 6.07 1.58
CA ILE A 4 4.98 5.49 2.70
C ILE A 4 5.07 6.54 3.79
N ILE A 5 4.61 6.18 4.99
CA ILE A 5 4.64 7.06 6.15
C ILE A 5 5.61 6.48 7.18
N LYS A 6 6.57 7.30 7.61
CA LYS A 6 7.51 6.92 8.65
C LYS A 6 6.85 7.11 10.02
N ARG A 7 6.86 6.07 10.83
CA ARG A 7 6.34 6.13 12.19
C ARG A 7 7.37 5.64 13.19
N LYS A 8 7.57 6.42 14.24
CA LYS A 8 8.49 6.07 15.30
C LYS A 8 7.72 5.42 16.45
N ARG A 9 8.16 4.23 16.86
CA ARG A 9 7.55 3.51 17.98
C ARG A 9 8.16 3.96 19.30
N LYS A 10 7.47 3.66 20.40
CA LYS A 10 7.93 4.03 21.76
C LYS A 10 9.23 3.35 22.15
N ASP A 11 9.52 2.18 21.62
CA ASP A 11 10.75 1.43 21.90
C ASP A 11 11.97 1.90 21.10
N GLY A 12 11.82 2.95 20.31
CA GLY A 12 12.89 3.53 19.51
C GLY A 12 13.00 2.95 18.10
N THR A 13 12.20 1.95 17.75
CA THR A 13 12.21 1.40 16.40
C THR A 13 11.38 2.26 15.45
N VAL A 14 11.65 2.13 14.16
CA VAL A 14 10.90 2.84 13.12
C VAL A 14 10.08 1.83 12.32
N ALA A 15 8.80 2.14 12.14
CA ALA A 15 7.92 1.38 11.29
C ALA A 15 7.59 2.21 10.04
N TRP A 16 7.45 1.53 8.91
CA TRP A 16 7.11 2.16 7.64
C TRP A 16 5.72 1.69 7.23
N LEU A 17 4.76 2.59 7.29
CA LEU A 17 3.38 2.30 6.91
C LEU A 17 3.22 2.55 5.42
N ALA A 18 2.98 1.47 4.68
CA ALA A 18 2.70 1.54 3.26
C ALA A 18 1.20 1.58 3.03
N GLN A 19 0.73 2.55 2.25
CA GLN A 19 -0.69 2.71 1.94
C GLN A 19 -0.90 2.74 0.44
N ILE A 20 -1.93 2.03 -0.02
CA ILE A 20 -2.35 2.02 -1.41
C ILE A 20 -3.83 2.33 -1.47
N ALA A 21 -4.21 3.20 -2.39
CA ALA A 21 -5.61 3.49 -2.67
C ALA A 21 -5.82 3.46 -4.18
N VAL A 22 -6.87 2.79 -4.61
CA VAL A 22 -7.27 2.74 -6.01
C VAL A 22 -8.55 3.51 -6.18
N ARG A 23 -8.56 4.45 -7.12
CA ARG A 23 -9.74 5.28 -7.41
C ARG A 23 -10.26 4.99 -8.80
N ARG A 24 -11.57 4.94 -8.92
CA ARG A 24 -12.27 4.87 -10.20
C ARG A 24 -13.47 5.79 -10.16
N ALA A 25 -13.66 6.56 -11.23
CA ALA A 25 -14.76 7.52 -11.36
C ALA A 25 -14.86 8.46 -10.17
N GLY A 26 -13.72 8.91 -9.66
CA GLY A 26 -13.67 9.86 -8.53
C GLY A 26 -13.91 9.25 -7.17
N LYS A 27 -14.10 7.94 -7.09
CA LYS A 27 -14.34 7.24 -5.83
C LYS A 27 -13.21 6.27 -5.51
N THR A 28 -12.89 6.12 -4.22
CA THR A 28 -11.96 5.11 -3.77
C THR A 28 -12.68 3.76 -3.73
N VAL A 29 -12.27 2.83 -4.60
CA VAL A 29 -12.89 1.51 -4.71
C VAL A 29 -12.12 0.43 -3.95
N TRP A 30 -10.85 0.69 -3.63
CA TRP A 30 -10.02 -0.24 -2.88
C TRP A 30 -8.97 0.52 -2.07
N ARG A 31 -8.72 0.05 -0.87
CA ARG A 31 -7.71 0.64 0.00
C ARG A 31 -7.01 -0.46 0.78
N GLU A 32 -5.67 -0.43 0.77
CA GLU A 32 -4.86 -1.35 1.54
C GLU A 32 -3.79 -0.58 2.31
N ASN A 33 -3.41 -1.10 3.46
CA ASN A 33 -2.25 -0.60 4.17
C ASN A 33 -1.52 -1.77 4.82
N ARG A 34 -0.21 -1.59 5.04
CA ARG A 34 0.61 -2.60 5.67
C ARG A 34 1.82 -1.93 6.31
N THR A 35 2.22 -2.44 7.47
CA THR A 35 3.38 -1.93 8.19
C THR A 35 4.59 -2.83 7.95
N PHE A 36 5.74 -2.21 7.69
CA PHE A 36 7.01 -2.90 7.47
C PHE A 36 8.08 -2.32 8.38
N GLU A 37 9.08 -3.11 8.66
CA GLU A 37 10.24 -2.65 9.45
C GLU A 37 11.27 -1.90 8.61
N LEU A 38 11.27 -2.12 7.29
CA LEU A 38 12.22 -1.52 6.36
C LEU A 38 11.49 -0.74 5.28
N ARG A 39 12.03 0.42 4.94
CA ARG A 39 11.46 1.25 3.88
C ARG A 39 11.53 0.57 2.53
N SER A 40 12.64 -0.12 2.24
CA SER A 40 12.83 -0.81 0.97
C SER A 40 11.79 -1.90 0.78
N THR A 41 11.46 -2.63 1.83
CA THR A 41 10.41 -3.65 1.79
C THR A 41 9.05 -3.02 1.56
N ALA A 42 8.77 -1.90 2.22
CA ALA A 42 7.51 -1.17 2.01
C ALA A 42 7.37 -0.70 0.56
N ALA A 43 8.44 -0.12 0.00
CA ALA A 43 8.43 0.36 -1.38
C ALA A 43 8.23 -0.79 -2.37
N ALA A 44 8.90 -1.91 -2.16
CA ALA A 44 8.76 -3.09 -3.02
C ALA A 44 7.33 -3.64 -2.98
N TRP A 45 6.73 -3.68 -1.78
CA TRP A 45 5.36 -4.14 -1.63
C TRP A 45 4.37 -3.23 -2.36
N ILE A 46 4.53 -1.91 -2.24
CA ILE A 46 3.67 -0.95 -2.93
C ILE A 46 3.76 -1.15 -4.45
N GLU A 47 4.98 -1.24 -4.96
CA GLU A 47 5.20 -1.41 -6.39
C GLU A 47 4.56 -2.70 -6.91
N LYS A 48 4.73 -3.79 -6.19
CA LYS A 48 4.14 -5.07 -6.54
C LYS A 48 2.60 -5.01 -6.52
N ARG A 49 2.03 -4.41 -5.47
CA ARG A 49 0.58 -4.32 -5.34
C ARG A 49 -0.05 -3.40 -6.38
N GLU A 50 0.61 -2.30 -6.70
CA GLU A 50 0.12 -1.41 -7.75
C GLU A 50 0.04 -2.12 -9.10
N LYS A 51 1.05 -2.94 -9.43
CA LYS A 51 1.03 -3.74 -10.65
C LYS A 51 -0.10 -4.75 -10.64
N ASP A 52 -0.30 -5.42 -9.53
CA ASP A 52 -1.39 -6.41 -9.40
C ASP A 52 -2.76 -5.75 -9.54
N LEU A 53 -2.95 -4.60 -8.91
CA LEU A 53 -4.23 -3.88 -8.95
C LEU A 53 -4.48 -3.19 -10.28
N ALA A 54 -3.44 -2.95 -11.06
CA ALA A 54 -3.56 -2.35 -12.38
C ALA A 54 -3.98 -3.35 -13.46
N LYS A 55 -3.93 -4.65 -13.18
CA LYS A 55 -4.33 -5.68 -14.15
C LYS A 55 -5.84 -5.60 -14.41
N PRO A 56 -6.27 -5.80 -15.68
CA PRO A 56 -7.70 -5.85 -16.00
C PRO A 56 -8.42 -6.90 -15.15
N GLY A 57 -9.53 -6.52 -14.55
CA GLY A 57 -10.33 -7.42 -13.74
C GLY A 57 -9.80 -7.71 -12.34
N ALA A 58 -8.67 -7.12 -11.94
CA ALA A 58 -8.09 -7.38 -10.62
C ALA A 58 -9.05 -7.01 -9.48
N LEU A 59 -9.74 -5.87 -9.59
CA LEU A 59 -10.68 -5.42 -8.57
C LEU A 59 -12.01 -6.18 -8.61
N GLU A 60 -12.33 -6.78 -9.72
CA GLU A 60 -13.57 -7.57 -9.88
C GLU A 60 -13.48 -8.93 -9.20
N ASN A 61 -12.25 -9.42 -8.99
CA ASN A 61 -12.01 -10.72 -8.37
C ASN A 61 -11.68 -10.62 -6.87
N LEU A 62 -11.87 -9.46 -6.27
CA LEU A 62 -11.64 -9.29 -4.85
C LEU A 62 -12.78 -9.90 -4.04
N PRO A 63 -12.46 -10.54 -2.88
CA PRO A 63 -13.49 -11.13 -2.03
C PRO A 63 -14.40 -10.09 -1.40
#